data_d728778bff884a51299531c4ee50b0c3
#
_entry.id   d728778bff884a51299531c4ee50b0c3
#
_cell.length_a   1.000
_cell.length_b   1.000
_cell.length_c   1.000
_cell.angle_alpha   90.00
_cell.angle_beta   90.00
_cell.angle_gamma   90.00
#
_symmetry.space_group_name_H-M   'P 1'
#
loop_
_entity.id
_entity.type
_entity.pdbx_description
1 polymer ?
#
loop_
_entity_poly.entity_id
_entity_poly.type
_entity_poly.pdbx_seq_one_letter_code
_entity_poly.pdbx_strand_id
1 'polypeptide(L)'
;MFQHILVAFDGSTSSWKALDVATGLAKVLVAKLSLVSVEERLPLFPADMGEVDEEKERQDEIFQKLQREAYEKVVLSGLDLYRNDVLMGHVSKSIIDHAKSIQCDLIIMGHSGRSGVWANVLGSTAEKVSRNAHCTVMIVR
;
A
#
# COMPACT_ATOMS: atom_id res chain seq x y z
N MET A 1 -6.59 -2.10 -21.79
CA MET A 1 -5.33 -1.53 -21.28
C MET A 1 -4.97 -2.14 -19.94
N PHE A 2 -5.07 -1.45 -18.81
CA PHE A 2 -4.80 -2.09 -17.52
C PHE A 2 -6.00 -2.93 -17.08
N GLN A 3 -5.73 -4.16 -16.67
CA GLN A 3 -6.75 -5.14 -16.28
C GLN A 3 -6.74 -5.44 -14.76
N HIS A 4 -5.61 -5.26 -14.11
CA HIS A 4 -5.46 -5.50 -12.69
C HIS A 4 -4.54 -4.46 -12.06
N ILE A 5 -5.13 -3.59 -11.27
CA ILE A 5 -4.47 -2.47 -10.58
C ILE A 5 -4.20 -2.88 -9.15
N LEU A 6 -2.96 -2.72 -8.71
CA LEU A 6 -2.56 -2.87 -7.31
C LEU A 6 -2.27 -1.49 -6.73
N VAL A 7 -2.94 -1.11 -5.66
CA VAL A 7 -2.61 0.11 -4.92
C VAL A 7 -1.87 -0.24 -3.63
N ALA A 8 -0.73 0.40 -3.41
CA ALA A 8 0.03 0.29 -2.18
C ALA A 8 -0.42 1.39 -1.21
N PHE A 9 -0.80 1.00 -0.01
CA PHE A 9 -1.45 1.86 0.96
C PHE A 9 -0.80 1.72 2.35
N ASP A 10 -0.42 2.84 2.95
CA ASP A 10 0.17 2.91 4.29
C ASP A 10 -0.56 3.88 5.24
N GLY A 11 -1.66 4.47 4.80
CA GLY A 11 -2.41 5.45 5.56
C GLY A 11 -1.88 6.89 5.47
N SER A 12 -0.77 7.11 4.74
CA SER A 12 -0.26 8.46 4.49
C SER A 12 -1.20 9.25 3.59
N THR A 13 -1.12 10.58 3.65
CA THR A 13 -1.92 11.46 2.79
C THR A 13 -1.77 11.12 1.31
N SER A 14 -0.55 10.86 0.86
CA SER A 14 -0.31 10.49 -0.54
C SER A 14 -0.86 9.11 -0.89
N SER A 15 -0.90 8.16 0.03
CA SER A 15 -1.51 6.86 -0.21
C SER A 15 -3.04 6.92 -0.31
N TRP A 16 -3.67 7.83 0.42
CA TRP A 16 -5.11 8.12 0.25
C TRP A 16 -5.40 8.70 -1.13
N LYS A 17 -4.57 9.63 -1.60
CA LYS A 17 -4.69 10.16 -2.97
C LYS A 17 -4.47 9.07 -4.02
N ALA A 18 -3.49 8.19 -3.79
CA ALA A 18 -3.25 7.04 -4.66
C ALA A 18 -4.45 6.11 -4.74
N LEU A 19 -5.11 5.85 -3.61
CA LEU A 19 -6.32 5.04 -3.55
C LEU A 19 -7.48 5.69 -4.35
N ASP A 20 -7.65 7.01 -4.24
CA ASP A 20 -8.65 7.75 -5.01
C ASP A 20 -8.41 7.64 -6.52
N VAL A 21 -7.16 7.84 -6.95
CA VAL A 21 -6.77 7.69 -8.36
C VAL A 21 -6.99 6.27 -8.84
N ALA A 22 -6.55 5.28 -8.06
CA ALA A 22 -6.70 3.86 -8.41
C ALA A 22 -8.17 3.45 -8.54
N THR A 23 -9.01 3.91 -7.62
CA THR A 23 -10.46 3.65 -7.63
C THR A 23 -11.12 4.26 -8.87
N GLY A 24 -10.83 5.51 -9.18
CA GLY A 24 -11.34 6.19 -10.37
C GLY A 24 -10.90 5.49 -11.65
N LEU A 25 -9.62 5.14 -11.73
CA LEU A 25 -9.06 4.49 -12.90
C LEU A 25 -9.61 3.07 -13.10
N ALA A 26 -9.76 2.31 -12.03
CA ALA A 26 -10.34 0.96 -12.06
C ALA A 26 -11.78 0.98 -12.59
N LYS A 27 -12.57 2.00 -12.22
CA LYS A 27 -13.93 2.18 -12.75
C LYS A 27 -13.94 2.44 -14.24
N VAL A 28 -13.13 3.39 -14.71
CA VAL A 28 -13.08 3.78 -16.11
C VAL A 28 -12.58 2.63 -17.00
N LEU A 29 -11.59 1.90 -16.53
CA LEU A 29 -10.99 0.79 -17.29
C LEU A 29 -11.69 -0.55 -17.09
N VAL A 30 -12.66 -0.62 -16.17
CA VAL A 30 -13.30 -1.88 -15.76
C VAL A 30 -12.23 -2.90 -15.32
N ALA A 31 -11.27 -2.43 -14.55
CA ALA A 31 -10.14 -3.23 -14.06
C ALA A 31 -10.42 -3.78 -12.66
N LYS A 32 -9.79 -4.90 -12.33
CA LYS A 32 -9.72 -5.38 -10.96
C LYS A 32 -8.88 -4.42 -10.12
N LEU A 33 -9.31 -4.14 -8.91
CA LEU A 33 -8.59 -3.32 -7.95
C LEU A 33 -8.20 -4.16 -6.74
N SER A 34 -6.92 -4.20 -6.45
CA SER A 34 -6.36 -4.85 -5.26
C SER A 34 -5.63 -3.84 -4.39
N LEU A 35 -5.72 -4.02 -3.08
CA LEU A 35 -5.04 -3.21 -2.09
C LEU A 35 -3.98 -4.04 -1.39
N VAL A 36 -2.79 -3.49 -1.22
CA VAL A 36 -1.74 -4.08 -0.40
C VAL A 36 -1.22 -3.08 0.61
N SER A 37 -1.05 -3.54 1.84
CA SER A 37 -0.37 -2.81 2.89
C SER A 37 0.72 -3.69 3.47
N VAL A 38 1.86 -3.11 3.77
CA VAL A 38 3.00 -3.84 4.30
C VAL A 38 3.34 -3.31 5.68
N GLU A 39 3.31 -4.19 6.66
CA GLU A 39 3.75 -3.92 8.02
C GLU A 39 5.23 -4.25 8.13
N GLU A 40 6.03 -3.24 8.45
CA GLU A 40 7.47 -3.41 8.57
C GLU A 40 7.81 -4.13 9.87
N ARG A 41 8.63 -5.19 9.76
CA ARG A 41 9.16 -5.87 10.94
C ARG A 41 10.38 -5.14 11.46
N LEU A 42 10.27 -4.63 12.68
CA LEU A 42 11.42 -4.11 13.42
C LEU A 42 12.18 -5.27 14.09
N PRO A 43 13.51 -5.21 14.13
CA PRO A 43 14.29 -6.18 14.90
C PRO A 43 13.91 -6.10 16.38
N LEU A 44 13.55 -7.24 16.96
CA LEU A 44 13.17 -7.37 18.36
C LEU A 44 14.40 -7.72 19.21
N PHE A 45 14.66 -6.92 20.24
CA PHE A 45 15.63 -7.24 21.26
C PHE A 45 14.94 -7.98 22.41
N PRO A 46 15.47 -9.14 22.87
CA PRO A 46 14.81 -9.96 23.90
C PRO A 46 14.51 -9.26 25.22
N ALA A 47 15.23 -8.20 25.55
CA ALA A 47 15.07 -7.44 26.79
C ALA A 47 13.78 -6.59 26.83
N ASP A 48 13.15 -6.33 25.67
CA ASP A 48 12.01 -5.41 25.54
C ASP A 48 10.71 -6.12 25.18
N MET A 49 10.63 -7.43 25.32
CA MET A 49 9.53 -8.27 24.84
C MET A 49 8.14 -7.86 25.39
N GLY A 50 8.03 -7.40 26.63
CA GLY A 50 6.76 -6.99 27.23
C GLY A 50 6.22 -5.66 26.70
N GLU A 51 7.09 -4.65 26.56
CA GLU A 51 6.73 -3.33 25.99
C GLU A 51 6.50 -3.42 24.47
N VAL A 52 7.25 -4.31 23.82
CA VAL A 52 7.12 -4.58 22.39
C VAL A 52 5.76 -5.19 22.05
N ASP A 53 5.23 -6.09 22.89
CA ASP A 53 3.93 -6.73 22.64
C ASP A 53 2.79 -5.70 22.73
N GLU A 54 2.79 -4.79 23.71
CA GLU A 54 1.77 -3.74 23.81
C GLU A 54 1.84 -2.75 22.62
N GLU A 55 3.04 -2.34 22.24
CA GLU A 55 3.23 -1.45 21.09
C GLU A 55 2.83 -2.11 19.79
N LYS A 56 3.16 -3.39 19.62
CA LYS A 56 2.76 -4.18 18.46
C LYS A 56 1.23 -4.30 18.36
N GLU A 57 0.55 -4.61 19.45
CA GLU A 57 -0.91 -4.69 19.48
C GLU A 57 -1.54 -3.34 19.08
N ARG A 58 -1.01 -2.22 19.58
CA ARG A 58 -1.47 -0.88 19.24
C ARG A 58 -1.26 -0.58 17.75
N GLN A 59 -0.11 -0.91 17.21
CA GLN A 59 0.18 -0.72 15.79
C GLN A 59 -0.72 -1.59 14.92
N ASP A 60 -0.94 -2.84 15.31
CA ASP A 60 -1.85 -3.75 14.62
C ASP A 60 -3.29 -3.20 14.58
N GLU A 61 -3.78 -2.64 15.68
CA GLU A 61 -5.11 -2.01 15.76
C GLU A 61 -5.23 -0.81 14.82
N ILE A 62 -4.22 0.08 14.82
CA ILE A 62 -4.17 1.25 13.94
C ILE A 62 -4.16 0.80 12.47
N PHE A 63 -3.36 -0.20 12.18
CA PHE A 63 -3.21 -0.75 10.83
C PHE A 63 -4.52 -1.37 10.32
N GLN A 64 -5.18 -2.17 11.15
CA GLN A 64 -6.49 -2.76 10.84
C GLN A 64 -7.57 -1.70 10.62
N LYS A 65 -7.56 -0.63 11.42
CA LYS A 65 -8.49 0.48 11.26
C LYS A 65 -8.31 1.17 9.91
N LEU A 66 -7.08 1.49 9.55
CA LEU A 66 -6.75 2.09 8.25
C LEU A 66 -7.16 1.19 7.08
N GLN A 67 -6.95 -0.08 7.21
CA GLN A 67 -7.37 -1.08 6.20
C GLN A 67 -8.88 -1.09 6.01
N ARG A 68 -9.64 -1.06 7.09
CA ARG A 68 -11.12 -1.00 7.04
C ARG A 68 -11.60 0.30 6.39
N GLU A 69 -11.03 1.43 6.77
CA GLU A 69 -11.38 2.74 6.20
C GLU A 69 -11.11 2.77 4.69
N ALA A 70 -9.99 2.23 4.26
CA ALA A 70 -9.64 2.12 2.85
C ALA A 70 -10.63 1.21 2.09
N TYR A 71 -10.96 0.05 2.65
CA TYR A 71 -11.95 -0.86 2.10
C TYR A 71 -13.34 -0.20 1.96
N GLU A 72 -13.82 0.42 3.04
CA GLU A 72 -15.11 1.11 3.06
C GLU A 72 -15.17 2.22 1.99
N LYS A 73 -14.10 2.97 1.84
CA LYS A 73 -14.02 4.02 0.81
C LYS A 73 -14.17 3.46 -0.60
N VAL A 74 -13.53 2.34 -0.89
CA VAL A 74 -13.67 1.67 -2.19
C VAL A 74 -15.09 1.17 -2.41
N VAL A 75 -15.69 0.51 -1.43
CA VAL A 75 -17.06 0.00 -1.49
C VAL A 75 -18.08 1.14 -1.69
N LEU A 76 -17.93 2.23 -0.95
CA LEU A 76 -18.80 3.40 -1.09
C LEU A 76 -18.70 4.06 -2.48
N SER A 77 -17.59 3.86 -3.16
CA SER A 77 -17.42 4.34 -4.53
C SER A 77 -18.14 3.49 -5.59
N GLY A 78 -18.71 2.35 -5.19
CA GLY A 78 -19.39 1.40 -6.08
C GLY A 78 -18.51 0.30 -6.65
N LEU A 79 -17.26 0.19 -6.18
CA LEU A 79 -16.36 -0.91 -6.51
C LEU A 79 -16.24 -1.89 -5.35
N ASP A 80 -15.74 -3.07 -5.66
CA ASP A 80 -15.30 -4.02 -4.66
C ASP A 80 -13.81 -4.31 -4.87
N LEU A 81 -13.10 -4.58 -3.77
CA LEU A 81 -11.71 -4.99 -3.86
C LEU A 81 -11.64 -6.46 -4.28
N TYR A 82 -10.86 -6.71 -5.34
CA TYR A 82 -10.55 -8.08 -5.77
C TYR A 82 -9.69 -8.80 -4.72
N ARG A 83 -8.73 -8.07 -4.14
CA ARG A 83 -7.91 -8.53 -3.01
C ARG A 83 -7.63 -7.37 -2.06
N ASN A 84 -7.51 -7.70 -0.78
CA ASN A 84 -7.07 -6.78 0.26
C ASN A 84 -6.06 -7.53 1.15
N ASP A 85 -4.79 -7.37 0.86
CA ASP A 85 -3.74 -8.16 1.49
C ASP A 85 -2.89 -7.29 2.43
N VAL A 86 -2.60 -7.86 3.60
CA VAL A 86 -1.65 -7.31 4.57
C VAL A 86 -0.43 -8.22 4.59
N LEU A 87 0.73 -7.65 4.31
CA LEU A 87 1.99 -8.37 4.28
C LEU A 87 2.89 -7.87 5.41
N MET A 88 3.80 -8.73 5.85
CA MET A 88 4.82 -8.38 6.83
C MET A 88 6.20 -8.54 6.20
N GLY A 89 7.08 -7.57 6.42
CA GLY A 89 8.44 -7.64 5.93
C GLY A 89 8.96 -6.29 5.43
N HIS A 90 9.91 -6.35 4.51
CA HIS A 90 10.49 -5.17 3.87
C HIS A 90 9.50 -4.57 2.87
N VAL A 91 9.18 -3.28 3.01
CA VAL A 91 8.04 -2.66 2.31
C VAL A 91 8.18 -2.75 0.79
N SER A 92 9.24 -2.22 0.21
CA SER A 92 9.38 -2.19 -1.26
C SER A 92 9.48 -3.59 -1.86
N LYS A 93 10.26 -4.48 -1.26
CA LYS A 93 10.40 -5.86 -1.73
C LYS A 93 9.08 -6.62 -1.67
N SER A 94 8.34 -6.47 -0.58
CA SER A 94 7.03 -7.11 -0.41
C SER A 94 6.03 -6.66 -1.45
N ILE A 95 5.98 -5.35 -1.75
CA ILE A 95 5.10 -4.80 -2.80
C ILE A 95 5.48 -5.39 -4.17
N ILE A 96 6.75 -5.39 -4.52
CA ILE A 96 7.25 -5.88 -5.81
C ILE A 96 6.94 -7.36 -5.99
N ASP A 97 7.26 -8.19 -5.00
CA ASP A 97 7.02 -9.62 -5.05
C ASP A 97 5.53 -9.95 -5.10
N HIS A 98 4.73 -9.23 -4.33
CA HIS A 98 3.27 -9.40 -4.32
C HIS A 98 2.65 -9.02 -5.66
N ALA A 99 3.04 -7.88 -6.22
CA ALA A 99 2.57 -7.42 -7.52
C ALA A 99 2.81 -8.47 -8.61
N LYS A 100 3.99 -9.07 -8.58
CA LYS A 100 4.36 -10.15 -9.51
C LYS A 100 3.52 -11.41 -9.27
N SER A 101 3.33 -11.80 -8.01
CA SER A 101 2.59 -13.01 -7.67
C SER A 101 1.12 -12.95 -8.06
N ILE A 102 0.47 -11.79 -7.96
CA ILE A 102 -0.92 -11.58 -8.36
C ILE A 102 -1.07 -11.16 -9.82
N GLN A 103 0.02 -11.02 -10.54
CA GLN A 103 0.05 -10.65 -11.96
C GLN A 103 -0.68 -9.32 -12.25
N CYS A 104 -0.50 -8.32 -11.41
CA CYS A 104 -1.00 -6.98 -11.70
C CYS A 104 -0.21 -6.35 -12.85
N ASP A 105 -0.84 -5.46 -13.60
CA ASP A 105 -0.22 -4.76 -14.72
C ASP A 105 -0.03 -3.26 -14.47
N LEU A 106 -0.51 -2.77 -13.33
CA LEU A 106 -0.29 -1.41 -12.87
C LEU A 106 -0.20 -1.38 -11.35
N ILE A 107 0.88 -0.79 -10.83
CA ILE A 107 1.00 -0.43 -9.41
C ILE A 107 0.76 1.07 -9.28
N ILE A 108 -0.12 1.47 -8.37
CA ILE A 108 -0.36 2.88 -8.03
C ILE A 108 0.06 3.08 -6.58
N MET A 109 0.84 4.10 -6.33
CA MET A 109 1.30 4.40 -4.98
C MET A 109 1.54 5.89 -4.79
N GLY A 110 1.54 6.32 -3.54
CA GLY A 110 1.83 7.70 -3.18
C GLY A 110 3.30 8.05 -3.40
N HIS A 111 3.55 9.31 -3.67
CA HIS A 111 4.87 9.89 -3.86
C HIS A 111 5.74 9.84 -2.59
N SER A 112 5.12 9.96 -1.41
CA SER A 112 5.81 9.94 -0.12
C SER A 112 5.07 9.08 0.88
N GLY A 113 5.81 8.44 1.80
CA GLY A 113 5.23 7.63 2.86
C GLY A 113 4.94 8.40 4.13
N ARG A 114 4.77 7.67 5.24
CA ARG A 114 4.49 8.23 6.57
C ARG A 114 5.56 9.17 7.11
N SER A 115 6.82 8.99 6.70
CA SER A 115 7.92 9.84 7.11
C SER A 115 7.97 11.21 6.44
N GLY A 116 7.19 11.44 5.42
CA GLY A 116 6.82 12.66 4.69
C GLY A 116 7.70 13.90 4.81
N VAL A 117 9.02 13.76 4.79
CA VAL A 117 9.95 14.80 5.25
C VAL A 117 10.07 15.97 4.27
N TRP A 118 9.88 15.74 2.98
CA TRP A 118 10.04 16.77 1.94
C TRP A 118 9.05 16.54 0.80
N ALA A 119 8.16 17.51 0.57
CA ALA A 119 7.11 17.43 -0.46
C ALA A 119 7.64 17.23 -1.89
N ASN A 120 8.89 17.59 -2.15
CA ASN A 120 9.50 17.53 -3.47
C ASN A 120 10.44 16.34 -3.68
N VAL A 121 10.63 15.48 -2.67
CA VAL A 121 11.51 14.31 -2.75
C VAL A 121 10.68 13.03 -2.85
N LEU A 122 10.99 12.23 -3.84
CA LEU A 122 10.36 10.92 -4.00
C LEU A 122 10.73 10.02 -2.81
N GLY A 123 9.74 9.41 -2.17
CA GLY A 123 9.93 8.49 -1.07
C GLY A 123 10.77 7.27 -1.47
N SER A 124 11.53 6.71 -0.52
CA SER A 124 12.43 5.58 -0.78
C SER A 124 11.68 4.35 -1.29
N THR A 125 10.49 4.07 -0.78
CA THR A 125 9.64 2.97 -1.24
C THR A 125 9.19 3.18 -2.68
N ALA A 126 8.69 4.37 -3.00
CA ALA A 126 8.25 4.72 -4.36
C ALA A 126 9.41 4.63 -5.37
N GLU A 127 10.59 5.11 -4.99
CA GLU A 127 11.79 4.99 -5.83
C GLU A 127 12.14 3.52 -6.10
N LYS A 128 12.23 2.70 -5.08
CA LYS A 128 12.61 1.28 -5.22
C LYS A 128 11.58 0.49 -6.00
N VAL A 129 10.30 0.72 -5.77
CA VAL A 129 9.23 0.06 -6.52
C VAL A 129 9.25 0.49 -7.98
N SER A 130 9.37 1.79 -8.27
CA SER A 130 9.42 2.27 -9.64
C SER A 130 10.61 1.73 -10.43
N ARG A 131 11.74 1.50 -9.75
CA ARG A 131 12.96 0.98 -10.38
C ARG A 131 12.91 -0.52 -10.63
N ASN A 132 12.27 -1.29 -9.77
CA ASN A 132 12.38 -2.75 -9.74
C ASN A 132 11.07 -3.51 -10.03
N ALA A 133 9.94 -2.83 -10.20
CA ALA A 133 8.68 -3.49 -10.52
C ALA A 133 8.72 -4.16 -11.90
N HIS A 134 7.98 -5.27 -12.03
CA HIS A 134 7.83 -5.98 -13.31
C HIS A 134 6.83 -5.31 -14.26
N CYS A 135 6.08 -4.33 -13.80
CA CYS A 135 4.99 -3.68 -14.52
C CYS A 135 5.05 -2.16 -14.40
N THR A 136 4.11 -1.49 -15.04
CA THR A 136 3.95 -0.03 -14.97
C THR A 136 3.70 0.42 -13.52
N VAL A 137 4.33 1.52 -13.13
CA VAL A 137 4.17 2.14 -11.82
C VAL A 137 3.72 3.58 -12.00
N MET A 138 2.62 3.95 -11.34
CA MET A 138 2.10 5.30 -11.30
C MET A 138 2.33 5.88 -9.92
N ILE A 139 3.01 7.01 -9.86
CA ILE A 139 3.28 7.74 -8.62
C ILE A 139 2.32 8.92 -8.52
N VAL A 140 1.56 8.97 -7.44
CA VAL A 140 0.57 10.02 -7.17
C VAL A 140 1.12 11.02 -6.16
N ARG A 141 1.07 12.28 -6.51
CA ARG A 141 1.48 13.40 -5.64
C ARG A 141 0.33 13.96 -4.82
#